data_13c4bf107e8648a91b3e260cf99f6a5a
#
_entry.id   13c4bf107e8648a91b3e260cf99f6a5a
#
_cell.length_a   1.000
_cell.length_b   1.000
_cell.length_c   1.000
_cell.angle_alpha   90.00
_cell.angle_beta   90.00
_cell.angle_gamma   90.00
#
_symmetry.space_group_name_H-M   'P 1'
#
loop_
_entity.id
_entity.type
_entity.pdbx_description
1 polymer ?
#
loop_
_entity_poly.entity_id
_entity_poly.type
_entity_poly.pdbx_seq_one_letter_code
_entity_poly.pdbx_strand_id
1 'polypeptide(L)'
;MTFIGLPIYSLPLTRLAWLRRVGLAVLTSGLLAGCGFALRSSPNFAFDTVAVTPEQSVGVAAELARYLGDKLKPLVPAEGKVGPQAVIEIMQELREKSIVGTTATGQVREFQPRLRVKFRVRTLQGVELIAPTEVILQRDISFNETAVLAKETEEILLYRDMQSDLVQQLLRRVAAIKSLTP
;
A
#
# COMPACT_ATOMS: atom_id res chain seq x y z
N MET A 1 -2.75 -60.59 -61.43
CA MET A 1 -2.34 -59.21 -61.10
C MET A 1 -3.44 -58.61 -60.20
N THR A 2 -3.21 -58.67 -58.88
CA THR A 2 -4.24 -58.23 -57.87
C THR A 2 -3.79 -56.94 -57.24
N PHE A 3 -4.48 -55.88 -57.52
CA PHE A 3 -4.22 -54.56 -56.92
C PHE A 3 -4.88 -54.51 -55.49
N ILE A 4 -4.06 -54.43 -54.46
CA ILE A 4 -4.49 -54.22 -53.09
C ILE A 4 -4.67 -52.72 -52.91
N GLY A 5 -5.94 -52.25 -52.84
CA GLY A 5 -6.28 -50.89 -52.51
C GLY A 5 -6.17 -50.63 -51.00
N LEU A 6 -5.28 -49.73 -50.62
CA LEU A 6 -5.16 -49.25 -49.23
C LEU A 6 -6.35 -48.34 -48.88
N PRO A 7 -7.00 -48.50 -47.74
CA PRO A 7 -8.09 -47.60 -47.29
C PRO A 7 -7.50 -46.25 -46.83
N ILE A 8 -7.87 -45.17 -47.52
CA ILE A 8 -7.59 -43.80 -47.11
C ILE A 8 -8.55 -43.49 -45.98
N TYR A 9 -8.07 -43.47 -44.72
CA TYR A 9 -8.84 -43.01 -43.57
C TYR A 9 -8.99 -41.51 -43.67
N SER A 10 -10.14 -41.02 -44.13
CA SER A 10 -10.53 -39.62 -44.04
C SER A 10 -10.91 -39.28 -42.60
N LEU A 11 -10.04 -38.62 -41.90
CA LEU A 11 -10.31 -38.08 -40.55
C LEU A 11 -11.49 -37.08 -40.66
N PRO A 12 -12.59 -37.26 -39.90
CA PRO A 12 -13.75 -36.38 -40.00
C PRO A 12 -13.36 -34.98 -39.58
N LEU A 13 -13.61 -33.99 -40.44
CA LEU A 13 -13.33 -32.55 -40.27
C LEU A 13 -13.80 -31.97 -38.93
N THR A 14 -14.78 -32.62 -38.31
CA THR A 14 -15.29 -32.28 -36.96
C THR A 14 -14.28 -32.48 -35.85
N ARG A 15 -13.41 -33.50 -35.94
CA ARG A 15 -12.37 -33.80 -34.93
C ARG A 15 -11.24 -32.76 -35.01
N LEU A 16 -10.90 -32.30 -36.20
CA LEU A 16 -9.87 -31.28 -36.39
C LEU A 16 -10.33 -29.92 -35.85
N ALA A 17 -11.59 -29.57 -36.04
CA ALA A 17 -12.19 -28.35 -35.50
C ALA A 17 -12.27 -28.38 -33.94
N TRP A 18 -12.56 -29.56 -33.37
CA TRP A 18 -12.58 -29.74 -31.92
C TRP A 18 -11.16 -29.60 -31.31
N LEU A 19 -10.15 -30.20 -31.90
CA LEU A 19 -8.74 -30.09 -31.48
C LEU A 19 -8.24 -28.64 -31.53
N ARG A 20 -8.62 -27.87 -32.55
CA ARG A 20 -8.28 -26.44 -32.65
C ARG A 20 -8.95 -25.62 -31.55
N ARG A 21 -10.19 -25.90 -31.18
CA ARG A 21 -10.89 -25.22 -30.08
C ARG A 21 -10.29 -25.53 -28.73
N VAL A 22 -9.93 -26.80 -28.47
CA VAL A 22 -9.26 -27.22 -27.23
C VAL A 22 -7.87 -26.60 -27.15
N GLY A 23 -7.10 -26.61 -28.24
CA GLY A 23 -5.77 -25.96 -28.29
C GLY A 23 -5.84 -24.47 -28.03
N LEU A 24 -6.83 -23.77 -28.57
CA LEU A 24 -7.03 -22.35 -28.34
C LEU A 24 -7.44 -22.06 -26.87
N ALA A 25 -8.30 -22.90 -26.28
CA ALA A 25 -8.71 -22.77 -24.88
C ALA A 25 -7.55 -23.01 -23.90
N VAL A 26 -6.68 -23.98 -24.17
CA VAL A 26 -5.49 -24.24 -23.38
C VAL A 26 -4.48 -23.08 -23.50
N LEU A 27 -4.31 -22.53 -24.71
CA LEU A 27 -3.40 -21.40 -24.93
C LEU A 27 -3.90 -20.13 -24.22
N THR A 28 -5.20 -19.85 -24.27
CA THR A 28 -5.80 -18.70 -23.54
C THR A 28 -5.74 -18.88 -22.02
N SER A 29 -5.96 -20.10 -21.49
CA SER A 29 -5.82 -20.37 -20.07
C SER A 29 -4.37 -20.21 -19.58
N GLY A 30 -3.38 -20.60 -20.40
CA GLY A 30 -1.96 -20.39 -20.09
C GLY A 30 -1.55 -18.91 -20.04
N LEU A 31 -2.12 -18.07 -20.90
CA LEU A 31 -1.86 -16.64 -20.90
C LEU A 31 -2.49 -15.91 -19.69
N LEU A 32 -3.64 -16.37 -19.19
CA LEU A 32 -4.26 -15.81 -17.99
C LEU A 32 -3.53 -16.21 -16.69
N ALA A 33 -2.93 -17.40 -16.63
CA ALA A 33 -2.15 -17.86 -15.49
C ALA A 33 -0.82 -17.10 -15.32
N GLY A 34 -0.30 -16.46 -16.39
CA GLY A 34 0.93 -15.67 -16.37
C GLY A 34 0.81 -14.27 -15.75
N CYS A 35 -0.40 -13.80 -15.41
CA CYS A 35 -0.64 -12.46 -14.85
C CYS A 35 -0.15 -12.28 -13.41
N GLY A 36 0.72 -13.10 -12.85
CA GLY A 36 1.44 -12.87 -11.59
C GLY A 36 0.66 -12.20 -10.44
N PHE A 37 -0.68 -12.39 -10.38
CA PHE A 37 -1.53 -11.76 -9.37
C PHE A 37 -1.27 -12.43 -8.01
N ALA A 38 -0.35 -11.86 -7.23
CA ALA A 38 -0.10 -12.28 -5.87
C ALA A 38 -0.97 -11.46 -4.92
N LEU A 39 -1.73 -12.13 -4.07
CA LEU A 39 -2.39 -11.48 -2.94
C LEU A 39 -1.33 -10.76 -2.10
N ARG A 40 -1.60 -9.51 -1.73
CA ARG A 40 -0.72 -8.71 -0.89
C ARG A 40 -0.54 -9.41 0.46
N SER A 41 0.59 -10.03 0.68
CA SER A 41 0.95 -10.62 1.97
C SER A 41 1.25 -9.52 2.99
N SER A 42 0.98 -9.80 4.27
CA SER A 42 1.40 -8.92 5.37
C SER A 42 2.92 -8.73 5.32
N PRO A 43 3.42 -7.51 5.54
CA PRO A 43 4.86 -7.26 5.57
C PRO A 43 5.53 -8.16 6.63
N ASN A 44 6.66 -8.75 6.28
CA ASN A 44 7.48 -9.49 7.24
C ASN A 44 8.43 -8.49 7.92
N PHE A 45 8.40 -8.43 9.25
CA PHE A 45 9.23 -7.53 10.05
C PHE A 45 10.35 -8.29 10.74
N ALA A 46 11.48 -7.64 10.95
CA ALA A 46 12.61 -8.20 11.72
C ALA A 46 12.34 -8.30 13.23
N PHE A 47 11.18 -7.86 13.68
CA PHE A 47 10.74 -7.89 15.08
C PHE A 47 9.36 -8.55 15.20
N ASP A 48 9.11 -9.16 16.36
CA ASP A 48 7.82 -9.77 16.70
C ASP A 48 6.89 -8.79 17.43
N THR A 49 7.48 -7.83 18.17
CA THR A 49 6.75 -6.87 18.98
C THR A 49 7.25 -5.45 18.76
N VAL A 50 6.33 -4.48 18.70
CA VAL A 50 6.63 -3.08 18.39
C VAL A 50 5.70 -2.15 19.16
N ALA A 51 6.22 -0.99 19.58
CA ALA A 51 5.40 0.12 20.05
C ALA A 51 5.28 1.21 18.98
N VAL A 52 4.18 1.93 18.98
CA VAL A 52 3.98 3.14 18.19
C VAL A 52 3.76 4.30 19.16
N THR A 53 4.49 5.38 18.96
CA THR A 53 4.32 6.60 19.76
C THR A 53 4.00 7.80 18.86
N PRO A 54 3.15 8.73 19.36
CA PRO A 54 2.47 8.72 20.64
C PRO A 54 1.40 7.62 20.72
N GLU A 55 1.26 7.00 21.89
CA GLU A 55 0.18 6.07 22.18
C GLU A 55 -1.17 6.81 22.23
N GLN A 56 -2.27 6.10 21.97
CA GLN A 56 -3.64 6.66 21.96
C GLN A 56 -3.82 7.89 21.08
N SER A 57 -3.03 7.99 20.01
CA SER A 57 -3.07 9.10 19.05
C SER A 57 -4.22 8.94 18.05
N VAL A 58 -4.42 10.01 17.28
CA VAL A 58 -5.23 10.01 16.05
C VAL A 58 -4.28 10.08 14.84
N GLY A 59 -4.81 10.00 13.64
CA GLY A 59 -4.02 10.17 12.41
C GLY A 59 -3.14 8.97 12.08
N VAL A 60 -1.93 9.26 11.61
CA VAL A 60 -1.00 8.25 11.07
C VAL A 60 -0.58 7.22 12.12
N ALA A 61 -0.28 7.64 13.36
CA ALA A 61 0.13 6.70 14.40
C ALA A 61 -0.99 5.73 14.78
N ALA A 62 -2.23 6.18 14.89
CA ALA A 62 -3.39 5.32 15.16
C ALA A 62 -3.66 4.32 14.04
N GLU A 63 -3.53 4.76 12.80
CA GLU A 63 -3.72 3.88 11.65
C GLU A 63 -2.60 2.84 11.54
N LEU A 64 -1.35 3.26 11.77
CA LEU A 64 -0.20 2.36 11.82
C LEU A 64 -0.36 1.29 12.91
N ALA A 65 -0.83 1.69 14.11
CA ALA A 65 -1.11 0.77 15.21
C ALA A 65 -2.15 -0.29 14.81
N ARG A 66 -3.20 0.09 14.09
CA ARG A 66 -4.21 -0.87 13.60
C ARG A 66 -3.63 -1.89 12.62
N TYR A 67 -2.72 -1.47 11.71
CA TYR A 67 -2.07 -2.39 10.78
C TYR A 67 -1.09 -3.35 11.46
N LEU A 68 -0.46 -2.93 12.55
CA LEU A 68 0.46 -3.76 13.33
C LEU A 68 -0.26 -4.79 14.20
N GLY A 69 -1.52 -4.53 14.59
CA GLY A 69 -2.40 -5.48 15.25
C GLY A 69 -1.75 -6.17 16.46
N ASP A 70 -1.67 -7.50 16.45
CA ASP A 70 -1.17 -8.32 17.56
C ASP A 70 0.31 -8.07 17.90
N LYS A 71 1.08 -7.53 16.96
CA LYS A 71 2.48 -7.13 17.18
C LYS A 71 2.62 -5.88 18.04
N LEU A 72 1.55 -5.08 18.17
CA LEU A 72 1.58 -3.85 18.94
C LEU A 72 1.64 -4.16 20.45
N LYS A 73 2.60 -3.54 21.13
CA LYS A 73 2.74 -3.58 22.58
C LYS A 73 2.87 -2.17 23.13
N PRO A 74 2.40 -1.91 24.37
CA PRO A 74 2.63 -0.62 25.01
C PRO A 74 4.12 -0.38 25.18
N LEU A 75 4.54 0.87 25.14
CA LEU A 75 5.95 1.26 25.31
C LEU A 75 6.48 0.84 26.69
N VAL A 76 5.63 0.98 27.71
CA VAL A 76 5.90 0.49 29.07
C VAL A 76 5.02 -0.75 29.31
N PRO A 77 5.60 -1.95 29.28
CA PRO A 77 4.83 -3.17 29.48
C PRO A 77 4.39 -3.29 30.94
N ALA A 78 3.24 -3.91 31.17
CA ALA A 78 2.83 -4.30 32.52
C ALA A 78 3.80 -5.34 33.09
N GLU A 79 3.88 -5.41 34.40
CA GLU A 79 4.76 -6.34 35.11
C GLU A 79 4.57 -7.80 34.62
N GLY A 80 5.70 -8.45 34.31
CA GLY A 80 5.72 -9.83 33.77
C GLY A 80 5.32 -9.97 32.28
N LYS A 81 5.04 -8.89 31.57
CA LYS A 81 4.72 -8.94 30.13
C LYS A 81 5.92 -8.60 29.24
N VAL A 82 5.95 -9.21 28.06
CA VAL A 82 6.99 -8.93 27.04
C VAL A 82 6.77 -7.53 26.48
N GLY A 83 7.82 -6.71 26.54
CA GLY A 83 7.85 -5.37 25.97
C GLY A 83 8.07 -5.37 24.44
N PRO A 84 8.02 -4.18 23.83
CA PRO A 84 8.32 -4.03 22.41
C PRO A 84 9.82 -4.19 22.14
N GLN A 85 10.18 -4.81 21.01
CA GLN A 85 11.57 -4.93 20.55
C GLN A 85 12.01 -3.66 19.79
N ALA A 86 11.05 -3.02 19.13
CA ALA A 86 11.27 -1.78 18.38
C ALA A 86 10.20 -0.74 18.74
N VAL A 87 10.52 0.53 18.49
CA VAL A 87 9.62 1.67 18.72
C VAL A 87 9.57 2.49 17.43
N ILE A 88 8.38 2.66 16.88
CA ILE A 88 8.12 3.58 15.77
C ILE A 88 7.60 4.88 16.37
N GLU A 89 8.38 5.93 16.24
CA GLU A 89 8.04 7.24 16.79
C GLU A 89 7.57 8.18 15.66
N ILE A 90 6.32 8.55 15.68
CA ILE A 90 5.79 9.63 14.84
C ILE A 90 6.07 10.95 15.54
N MET A 91 7.14 11.60 15.11
CA MET A 91 7.64 12.83 15.73
C MET A 91 6.80 14.04 15.38
N GLN A 92 6.23 14.05 14.16
CA GLN A 92 5.44 15.16 13.66
C GLN A 92 4.48 14.67 12.57
N GLU A 93 3.25 15.16 12.61
CA GLU A 93 2.26 15.03 11.53
C GLU A 93 1.69 16.43 11.25
N LEU A 94 1.83 16.89 10.01
CA LEU A 94 1.33 18.19 9.55
C LEU A 94 0.45 18.03 8.33
N ARG A 95 -0.70 18.69 8.37
CA ARG A 95 -1.61 18.85 7.24
C ARG A 95 -1.57 20.31 6.80
N GLU A 96 -1.18 20.52 5.58
CA GLU A 96 -1.02 21.85 4.98
C GLU A 96 -1.89 21.92 3.72
N LYS A 97 -2.35 23.12 3.40
CA LYS A 97 -3.05 23.38 2.15
C LYS A 97 -2.54 24.70 1.57
N SER A 98 -2.06 24.66 0.34
CA SER A 98 -1.60 25.85 -0.40
C SER A 98 -2.43 26.07 -1.63
N ILE A 99 -2.54 27.33 -2.07
CA ILE A 99 -3.12 27.70 -3.34
C ILE A 99 -2.05 27.54 -4.41
N VAL A 100 -2.33 26.74 -5.45
CA VAL A 100 -1.39 26.47 -6.56
C VAL A 100 -1.93 26.97 -7.90
N GLY A 101 -3.21 27.31 -7.98
CA GLY A 101 -3.82 27.84 -9.21
C GLY A 101 -4.82 28.96 -8.91
N THR A 102 -4.74 30.04 -9.70
CA THR A 102 -5.72 31.15 -9.70
C THR A 102 -6.14 31.50 -11.11
N THR A 103 -7.30 32.14 -11.26
CA THR A 103 -7.73 32.75 -12.53
C THR A 103 -6.97 34.05 -12.79
N ALA A 104 -7.13 34.62 -13.98
CA ALA A 104 -6.61 35.94 -14.34
C ALA A 104 -7.21 37.06 -13.43
N THR A 105 -8.36 36.81 -12.82
CA THR A 105 -9.03 37.73 -11.89
C THR A 105 -8.66 37.49 -10.42
N GLY A 106 -7.72 36.54 -10.15
CA GLY A 106 -7.24 36.26 -8.79
C GLY A 106 -8.10 35.26 -7.99
N GLN A 107 -9.17 34.71 -8.57
CA GLN A 107 -9.98 33.70 -7.89
C GLN A 107 -9.24 32.37 -7.84
N VAL A 108 -9.35 31.66 -6.70
CA VAL A 108 -8.74 30.35 -6.49
C VAL A 108 -9.38 29.30 -7.39
N ARG A 109 -8.56 28.53 -8.08
CA ARG A 109 -8.96 27.42 -8.98
C ARG A 109 -8.45 26.09 -8.52
N GLU A 110 -7.35 26.07 -7.78
CA GLU A 110 -6.70 24.83 -7.39
C GLU A 110 -6.00 24.99 -6.04
N PHE A 111 -6.22 24.01 -5.17
CA PHE A 111 -5.49 23.83 -3.92
C PHE A 111 -4.58 22.61 -4.00
N GLN A 112 -3.52 22.63 -3.24
CA GLN A 112 -2.64 21.47 -3.03
C GLN A 112 -2.61 21.13 -1.55
N PRO A 113 -3.44 20.16 -1.11
CA PRO A 113 -3.30 19.49 0.18
C PRO A 113 -1.98 18.75 0.25
N ARG A 114 -1.31 18.87 1.39
CA ARG A 114 -0.04 18.20 1.69
C ARG A 114 -0.10 17.56 3.07
N LEU A 115 0.31 16.31 3.14
CA LEU A 115 0.49 15.57 4.40
C LEU A 115 1.98 15.29 4.57
N ARG A 116 2.54 15.79 5.68
CA ARG A 116 3.94 15.65 6.03
C ARG A 116 4.06 14.90 7.34
N VAL A 117 4.86 13.83 7.37
CA VAL A 117 5.10 13.04 8.56
C VAL A 117 6.59 12.84 8.75
N LYS A 118 7.09 13.21 9.93
CA LYS A 118 8.44 12.93 10.38
C LYS A 118 8.40 11.79 11.38
N PHE A 119 9.18 10.75 11.14
CA PHE A 119 9.24 9.56 11.97
C PHE A 119 10.66 9.04 12.11
N ARG A 120 10.89 8.20 13.13
CA ARG A 120 12.08 7.37 13.29
C ARG A 120 11.70 6.01 13.82
N VAL A 121 12.62 5.05 13.70
CA VAL A 121 12.50 3.73 14.32
C VAL A 121 13.75 3.45 15.12
N ARG A 122 13.58 3.00 16.35
CA ARG A 122 14.69 2.63 17.24
C ARG A 122 14.36 1.38 18.05
N THR A 123 15.37 0.74 18.64
CA THR A 123 15.19 -0.27 19.67
C THR A 123 14.87 0.39 21.01
N LEU A 124 14.45 -0.40 22.02
CA LEU A 124 14.30 0.12 23.40
C LEU A 124 15.61 0.62 23.99
N GLN A 125 16.74 0.05 23.58
CA GLN A 125 18.07 0.45 24.00
C GLN A 125 18.57 1.75 23.35
N GLY A 126 17.77 2.31 22.41
CA GLY A 126 18.09 3.57 21.74
C GLY A 126 18.87 3.42 20.43
N VAL A 127 19.13 2.19 19.97
CA VAL A 127 19.80 1.98 18.67
C VAL A 127 18.85 2.40 17.55
N GLU A 128 19.29 3.32 16.71
CA GLU A 128 18.50 3.78 15.57
C GLU A 128 18.51 2.73 14.45
N LEU A 129 17.32 2.28 14.06
CA LEU A 129 17.08 1.37 12.93
C LEU A 129 16.71 2.16 11.68
N ILE A 130 15.97 3.24 11.84
CA ILE A 130 15.70 4.26 10.82
C ILE A 130 15.88 5.63 11.49
N ALA A 131 16.84 6.40 11.01
CA ALA A 131 17.08 7.76 11.46
C ALA A 131 15.86 8.66 11.18
N PRO A 132 15.72 9.80 11.89
CA PRO A 132 14.62 10.73 11.65
C PRO A 132 14.47 11.04 10.17
N THR A 133 13.37 10.60 9.60
CA THR A 133 13.07 10.66 8.16
C THR A 133 11.73 11.32 7.96
N GLU A 134 11.62 12.15 6.95
CA GLU A 134 10.38 12.80 6.55
C GLU A 134 9.78 12.12 5.31
N VAL A 135 8.47 11.95 5.32
CA VAL A 135 7.66 11.52 4.17
C VAL A 135 6.64 12.59 3.90
N ILE A 136 6.54 12.99 2.64
CA ILE A 136 5.60 14.02 2.19
C ILE A 136 4.75 13.44 1.08
N LEU A 137 3.43 13.56 1.21
CA LEU A 137 2.49 13.31 0.13
C LEU A 137 1.76 14.62 -0.19
N GLN A 138 1.48 14.84 -1.46
CA GLN A 138 0.70 15.97 -1.93
C GLN A 138 -0.21 15.53 -3.06
N ARG A 139 -1.35 16.20 -3.19
CA ARG A 139 -2.36 16.00 -4.24
C ARG A 139 -2.89 17.35 -4.67
N ASP A 140 -3.33 17.45 -5.90
CA ASP A 140 -3.98 18.66 -6.40
C ASP A 140 -5.49 18.44 -6.41
N ILE A 141 -6.25 19.45 -5.99
CA ILE A 141 -7.69 19.44 -5.96
C ILE A 141 -8.23 20.71 -6.63
N SER A 142 -9.05 20.53 -7.66
CA SER A 142 -9.72 21.66 -8.28
C SER A 142 -10.73 22.28 -7.32
N PHE A 143 -10.82 23.59 -7.32
CA PHE A 143 -11.76 24.35 -6.49
C PHE A 143 -12.78 25.09 -7.34
N ASN A 144 -14.03 25.10 -6.87
CA ASN A 144 -15.12 25.83 -7.47
C ASN A 144 -15.98 26.42 -6.35
N GLU A 145 -16.14 27.74 -6.36
CA GLU A 145 -16.92 28.48 -5.37
C GLU A 145 -18.41 28.08 -5.31
N THR A 146 -18.95 27.53 -6.39
CA THR A 146 -20.35 27.06 -6.43
C THR A 146 -20.58 25.71 -5.76
N ALA A 147 -19.51 24.98 -5.40
CA ALA A 147 -19.55 23.63 -4.86
C ALA A 147 -18.71 23.46 -3.59
N VAL A 148 -18.62 24.50 -2.74
CA VAL A 148 -17.71 24.51 -1.57
C VAL A 148 -17.89 23.31 -0.66
N LEU A 149 -19.11 22.96 -0.25
CA LEU A 149 -19.38 21.85 0.66
C LEU A 149 -18.96 20.48 0.05
N ALA A 150 -19.17 20.30 -1.26
CA ALA A 150 -18.71 19.09 -1.94
C ALA A 150 -17.16 19.03 -1.96
N LYS A 151 -16.50 20.17 -2.15
CA LYS A 151 -15.03 20.26 -2.15
C LYS A 151 -14.42 20.07 -0.77
N GLU A 152 -15.06 20.52 0.29
CA GLU A 152 -14.63 20.22 1.66
C GLU A 152 -14.72 18.69 1.96
N THR A 153 -15.79 18.06 1.54
CA THR A 153 -15.93 16.59 1.69
C THR A 153 -14.86 15.84 0.88
N GLU A 154 -14.60 16.25 -0.35
CA GLU A 154 -13.55 15.71 -1.21
C GLU A 154 -12.17 15.86 -0.56
N GLU A 155 -11.87 17.02 0.03
CA GLU A 155 -10.61 17.28 0.74
C GLU A 155 -10.41 16.34 1.94
N ILE A 156 -11.47 16.12 2.74
CA ILE A 156 -11.43 15.19 3.88
C ILE A 156 -11.11 13.76 3.42
N LEU A 157 -11.76 13.30 2.35
CA LEU A 157 -11.52 11.99 1.78
C LEU A 157 -10.09 11.88 1.23
N LEU A 158 -9.62 12.94 0.56
CA LEU A 158 -8.27 13.01 0.02
C LEU A 158 -7.18 12.90 1.11
N TYR A 159 -7.34 13.62 2.23
CA TYR A 159 -6.43 13.48 3.36
C TYR A 159 -6.44 12.08 3.97
N ARG A 160 -7.61 11.42 4.01
CA ARG A 160 -7.72 10.03 4.48
C ARG A 160 -6.96 9.07 3.56
N ASP A 161 -7.11 9.21 2.26
CA ASP A 161 -6.41 8.39 1.27
C ASP A 161 -4.90 8.62 1.34
N MET A 162 -4.46 9.88 1.43
CA MET A 162 -3.05 10.24 1.60
C MET A 162 -2.48 9.65 2.90
N GLN A 163 -3.24 9.65 3.98
CA GLN A 163 -2.84 9.05 5.26
C GLN A 163 -2.63 7.54 5.10
N SER A 164 -3.58 6.84 4.48
CA SER A 164 -3.44 5.39 4.21
C SER A 164 -2.26 5.07 3.30
N ASP A 165 -2.04 5.84 2.25
CA ASP A 165 -0.88 5.70 1.36
C ASP A 165 0.44 5.90 2.13
N LEU A 166 0.48 6.90 3.02
CA LEU A 166 1.65 7.21 3.83
C LEU A 166 1.95 6.09 4.82
N VAL A 167 0.93 5.58 5.53
CA VAL A 167 1.07 4.43 6.43
C VAL A 167 1.62 3.22 5.70
N GLN A 168 1.15 2.94 4.48
CA GLN A 168 1.70 1.86 3.67
C GLN A 168 3.16 2.08 3.29
N GLN A 169 3.57 3.33 3.05
CA GLN A 169 4.98 3.65 2.81
C GLN A 169 5.83 3.43 4.06
N LEU A 170 5.34 3.84 5.23
CA LEU A 170 6.02 3.59 6.51
C LEU A 170 6.19 2.09 6.75
N LEU A 171 5.12 1.30 6.61
CA LEU A 171 5.17 -0.15 6.79
C LEU A 171 6.20 -0.82 5.88
N ARG A 172 6.29 -0.40 4.61
CA ARG A 172 7.32 -0.91 3.68
C ARG A 172 8.74 -0.56 4.14
N ARG A 173 8.98 0.66 4.63
CA ARG A 173 10.29 1.08 5.14
C ARG A 173 10.67 0.32 6.40
N VAL A 174 9.71 0.13 7.30
CA VAL A 174 9.90 -0.65 8.53
C VAL A 174 10.16 -2.13 8.21
N ALA A 175 9.47 -2.70 7.22
CA ALA A 175 9.70 -4.08 6.78
C ALA A 175 11.06 -4.27 6.07
N ALA A 176 11.68 -3.19 5.59
CA ALA A 176 13.02 -3.25 4.99
C ALA A 176 14.15 -3.36 6.02
N ILE A 177 13.88 -3.20 7.31
CA ILE A 177 14.82 -3.43 8.41
C ILE A 177 15.14 -4.92 8.44
N LYS A 178 16.43 -5.28 8.32
CA LYS A 178 16.88 -6.68 8.25
C LYS A 178 17.26 -7.27 9.59
N SER A 179 17.73 -6.42 10.53
CA SER A 179 18.15 -6.83 11.87
C SER A 179 17.87 -5.72 12.88
N LEU A 180 17.73 -6.09 14.16
CA LEU A 180 17.62 -5.15 15.29
C LEU A 180 18.97 -4.77 15.88
N THR A 181 20.04 -5.38 15.38
CA THR A 181 21.43 -5.05 15.71
C THR A 181 22.07 -4.27 14.56
N PRO A 182 22.89 -3.27 14.84
CA PRO A 182 23.60 -2.50 13.82
C PRO A 182 24.56 -3.36 12.99
#